data_fc4862e93d0086256ce2c868c66858b0
#
_entry.id   fc4862e93d0086256ce2c868c66858b0
#
_cell.length_a   1.000
_cell.length_b   1.000
_cell.length_c   1.000
_cell.angle_alpha   90.00
_cell.angle_beta   90.00
_cell.angle_gamma   90.00
#
_symmetry.space_group_name_H-M   'P 1'
#
loop_
_entity.id
_entity.type
_entity.pdbx_description
1 polymer ?
#
loop_
_entity_poly.entity_id
_entity_poly.type
_entity_poly.pdbx_seq_one_letter_code
_entity_poly.pdbx_strand_id
1 'polypeptide(L)'
;MVMGVSGSGKSTVGAALARRLDIAFADADAFHPAANIAKMSAGAPLDDNDRHPWLAAVGQWLADHNSGVMSCSALKRRYRDQLRSRRTDIEFLHLTGSPELVGSRQAGRSGHFMPPSLVMSQFDALEPLDPDERGMAIDVGRSVDAIVETFVQYLDLRP
;
A
#
# COMPACT_ATOMS: atom_id res chain seq x y z
N MET A 1 -2.23 0.76 -7.73
CA MET A 1 -2.01 0.28 -6.33
C MET A 1 -1.46 1.41 -5.47
N VAL A 2 -2.02 1.66 -4.30
CA VAL A 2 -1.50 2.64 -3.34
C VAL A 2 -0.65 1.92 -2.30
N MET A 3 0.66 2.25 -2.26
CA MET A 3 1.64 1.56 -1.41
C MET A 3 2.34 2.50 -0.43
N GLY A 4 3.00 1.93 0.57
CA GLY A 4 3.76 2.64 1.58
C GLY A 4 3.65 1.98 2.96
N VAL A 5 4.33 2.53 3.95
CA VAL A 5 4.35 2.02 5.32
C VAL A 5 2.99 2.19 6.02
N SER A 6 2.78 1.48 7.12
CA SER A 6 1.61 1.69 7.98
C SER A 6 1.55 3.13 8.47
N GLY A 7 0.35 3.72 8.48
CA GLY A 7 0.16 5.13 8.87
C GLY A 7 0.40 6.15 7.76
N SER A 8 0.86 5.76 6.56
CA SER A 8 1.06 6.68 5.44
C SER A 8 -0.25 7.18 4.78
N GLY A 9 -1.41 6.61 5.15
CA GLY A 9 -2.70 7.04 4.62
C GLY A 9 -3.19 6.28 3.39
N LYS A 10 -2.63 5.10 3.10
CA LYS A 10 -2.97 4.27 1.92
C LYS A 10 -4.45 4.04 1.73
N SER A 11 -5.16 3.62 2.78
CA SER A 11 -6.59 3.32 2.69
C SER A 11 -7.42 4.56 2.42
N THR A 12 -7.07 5.70 3.02
CA THR A 12 -7.75 6.98 2.80
C THR A 12 -7.53 7.48 1.38
N VAL A 13 -6.28 7.52 0.93
CA VAL A 13 -5.93 7.95 -0.43
C VAL A 13 -6.48 6.96 -1.46
N GLY A 14 -6.38 5.66 -1.20
CA GLY A 14 -6.88 4.61 -2.09
C GLY A 14 -8.40 4.70 -2.29
N ALA A 15 -9.17 4.88 -1.22
CA ALA A 15 -10.61 5.07 -1.32
C ALA A 15 -10.98 6.37 -2.05
N ALA A 16 -10.24 7.45 -1.82
CA ALA A 16 -10.46 8.72 -2.54
C ALA A 16 -10.14 8.59 -4.03
N LEU A 17 -9.03 7.93 -4.38
CA LEU A 17 -8.64 7.67 -5.75
C LEU A 17 -9.68 6.79 -6.49
N ALA A 18 -10.16 5.73 -5.83
CA ALA A 18 -11.17 4.85 -6.40
C ALA A 18 -12.48 5.60 -6.70
N ARG A 19 -12.94 6.45 -5.77
CA ARG A 19 -14.10 7.33 -6.00
C ARG A 19 -13.88 8.31 -7.17
N ARG A 20 -12.67 8.90 -7.25
CA ARG A 20 -12.33 9.85 -8.32
C ARG A 20 -12.32 9.20 -9.70
N LEU A 21 -11.94 7.92 -9.78
CA LEU A 21 -11.87 7.15 -11.01
C LEU A 21 -13.16 6.34 -11.29
N ASP A 22 -14.11 6.32 -10.37
CA ASP A 22 -15.35 5.52 -10.41
C ASP A 22 -15.09 4.01 -10.62
N ILE A 23 -14.14 3.46 -9.82
CA ILE A 23 -13.75 2.05 -9.87
C ILE A 23 -13.73 1.42 -8.48
N ALA A 24 -13.67 0.08 -8.42
CA ALA A 24 -13.64 -0.67 -7.17
C ALA A 24 -12.42 -0.33 -6.29
N PHE A 25 -12.62 -0.36 -4.96
CA PHE A 25 -11.58 -0.25 -3.96
C PHE A 25 -11.51 -1.51 -3.10
N ALA A 26 -10.31 -1.96 -2.80
CA ALA A 26 -10.05 -2.97 -1.77
C ALA A 26 -8.82 -2.60 -0.93
N ASP A 27 -8.83 -3.03 0.33
CA ASP A 27 -7.70 -2.89 1.24
C ASP A 27 -7.06 -4.27 1.46
N ALA A 28 -5.77 -4.38 1.18
CA ALA A 28 -5.02 -5.63 1.32
C ALA A 28 -5.02 -6.17 2.75
N ASP A 29 -5.21 -5.32 3.76
CA ASP A 29 -5.30 -5.74 5.15
C ASP A 29 -6.47 -6.72 5.39
N ALA A 30 -7.54 -6.61 4.61
CA ALA A 30 -8.68 -7.53 4.68
C ALA A 30 -8.36 -8.96 4.18
N PHE A 31 -7.25 -9.14 3.48
CA PHE A 31 -6.84 -10.44 2.91
C PHE A 31 -5.84 -11.21 3.79
N HIS A 32 -5.44 -10.66 4.94
CA HIS A 32 -4.52 -11.36 5.82
C HIS A 32 -5.16 -12.64 6.41
N PRO A 33 -4.42 -13.78 6.36
CA PRO A 33 -4.80 -14.96 7.12
C PRO A 33 -4.87 -14.67 8.63
N ALA A 34 -5.69 -15.38 9.36
CA ALA A 34 -5.85 -15.22 10.82
C ALA A 34 -4.51 -15.35 11.58
N ALA A 35 -3.61 -16.23 11.12
CA ALA A 35 -2.27 -16.37 11.69
C ALA A 35 -1.43 -15.07 11.57
N ASN A 36 -1.53 -14.36 10.44
CA ASN A 36 -0.84 -13.09 10.25
C ASN A 36 -1.40 -12.02 11.19
N ILE A 37 -2.72 -11.95 11.33
CA ILE A 37 -3.38 -11.02 12.25
C ILE A 37 -2.93 -11.27 13.69
N ALA A 38 -2.91 -12.54 14.12
CA ALA A 38 -2.45 -12.93 15.46
C ALA A 38 -0.98 -12.54 15.70
N LYS A 39 -0.11 -12.77 14.72
CA LYS A 39 1.31 -12.44 14.80
C LYS A 39 1.53 -10.93 14.91
N MET A 40 0.86 -10.13 14.08
CA MET A 40 0.92 -8.66 14.14
C MET A 40 0.35 -8.11 15.43
N SER A 41 -0.77 -8.65 15.94
CA SER A 41 -1.37 -8.25 17.22
C SER A 41 -0.47 -8.55 18.42
N ALA A 42 0.38 -9.58 18.30
CA ALA A 42 1.41 -9.90 19.30
C ALA A 42 2.66 -9.02 19.20
N GLY A 43 2.69 -8.06 18.26
CA GLY A 43 3.83 -7.16 18.05
C GLY A 43 4.98 -7.77 17.26
N ALA A 44 4.78 -8.93 16.64
CA ALA A 44 5.80 -9.59 15.81
C ALA A 44 5.64 -9.19 14.33
N PRO A 45 6.74 -8.82 13.64
CA PRO A 45 6.68 -8.51 12.21
C PRO A 45 6.42 -9.77 11.39
N LEU A 46 5.73 -9.62 10.26
CA LEU A 46 5.56 -10.69 9.29
C LEU A 46 6.85 -10.90 8.50
N ASP A 47 7.24 -12.14 8.33
CA ASP A 47 8.30 -12.53 7.42
C ASP A 47 7.78 -12.77 5.98
N ASP A 48 8.68 -13.17 5.07
CA ASP A 48 8.30 -13.40 3.68
C ASP A 48 7.37 -14.59 3.50
N ASN A 49 7.51 -15.64 4.34
CA ASN A 49 6.64 -16.82 4.29
C ASN A 49 5.22 -16.45 4.72
N ASP A 50 5.08 -15.61 5.73
CA ASP A 50 3.78 -15.07 6.17
C ASP A 50 3.10 -14.25 5.07
N ARG A 51 3.90 -13.47 4.32
CA ARG A 51 3.39 -12.57 3.28
C ARG A 51 3.04 -13.27 1.99
N HIS A 52 3.67 -14.38 1.67
CA HIS A 52 3.47 -15.06 0.38
C HIS A 52 1.99 -15.44 0.11
N PRO A 53 1.26 -16.12 1.00
CA PRO A 53 -0.16 -16.44 0.77
C PRO A 53 -1.04 -15.18 0.78
N TRP A 54 -0.72 -14.18 1.60
CA TRP A 54 -1.42 -12.91 1.60
C TRP A 54 -1.28 -12.18 0.27
N LEU A 55 -0.06 -12.03 -0.26
CA LEU A 55 0.19 -11.41 -1.56
C LEU A 55 -0.44 -12.21 -2.71
N ALA A 56 -0.53 -13.55 -2.59
CA ALA A 56 -1.24 -14.36 -3.56
C ALA A 56 -2.74 -14.03 -3.61
N ALA A 57 -3.38 -13.85 -2.45
CA ALA A 57 -4.78 -13.43 -2.37
C ALA A 57 -5.02 -12.01 -2.93
N VAL A 58 -4.12 -11.07 -2.62
CA VAL A 58 -4.14 -9.71 -3.19
C VAL A 58 -3.97 -9.77 -4.71
N GLY A 59 -3.01 -10.54 -5.21
CA GLY A 59 -2.77 -10.74 -6.63
C GLY A 59 -3.96 -11.37 -7.36
N GLN A 60 -4.67 -12.29 -6.71
CA GLN A 60 -5.89 -12.87 -7.26
C GLN A 60 -6.98 -11.81 -7.42
N TRP A 61 -7.22 -10.97 -6.41
CA TRP A 61 -8.18 -9.87 -6.52
C TRP A 61 -7.85 -8.94 -7.70
N LEU A 62 -6.55 -8.61 -7.87
CA LEU A 62 -6.09 -7.78 -9.00
C LEU A 62 -6.36 -8.45 -10.36
N ALA A 63 -6.18 -9.77 -10.45
CA ALA A 63 -6.43 -10.53 -11.68
C ALA A 63 -7.92 -10.62 -12.01
N ASP A 64 -8.79 -10.66 -11.00
CA ASP A 64 -10.25 -10.80 -11.15
C ASP A 64 -10.94 -9.46 -11.48
N HIS A 65 -10.25 -8.33 -11.39
CA HIS A 65 -10.80 -7.00 -11.64
C HIS A 65 -10.11 -6.33 -12.83
N ASN A 66 -10.86 -5.95 -13.86
CA ASN A 66 -10.31 -5.23 -15.01
C ASN A 66 -9.73 -3.85 -14.63
N SER A 67 -10.35 -3.20 -13.65
CA SER A 67 -9.87 -1.95 -13.06
C SER A 67 -10.19 -1.94 -11.57
N GLY A 68 -9.34 -1.30 -10.77
CA GLY A 68 -9.56 -1.18 -9.34
C GLY A 68 -8.38 -0.52 -8.63
N VAL A 69 -8.63 -0.01 -7.44
CA VAL A 69 -7.61 0.50 -6.54
C VAL A 69 -7.45 -0.47 -5.38
N MET A 70 -6.21 -0.89 -5.14
CA MET A 70 -5.83 -1.71 -4.00
C MET A 70 -4.87 -0.91 -3.12
N SER A 71 -5.15 -0.78 -1.82
CA SER A 71 -4.16 -0.34 -0.85
C SER A 71 -3.40 -1.53 -0.31
N CYS A 72 -2.07 -1.50 -0.39
CA CYS A 72 -1.19 -2.59 0.04
C CYS A 72 0.16 -2.02 0.45
N SER A 73 0.77 -2.51 1.54
CA SER A 73 2.10 -2.04 1.93
C SER A 73 3.15 -2.21 0.84
N ALA A 74 3.17 -3.35 0.15
CA ALA A 74 4.03 -3.68 -1.01
C ALA A 74 5.50 -3.20 -0.86
N LEU A 75 6.07 -3.35 0.35
CA LEU A 75 7.29 -2.67 0.80
C LEU A 75 8.54 -3.06 0.00
N LYS A 76 8.68 -4.34 -0.39
CA LYS A 76 9.85 -4.84 -1.10
C LYS A 76 9.57 -5.03 -2.57
N ARG A 77 10.60 -4.84 -3.41
CA ARG A 77 10.54 -5.08 -4.84
C ARG A 77 9.99 -6.47 -5.16
N ARG A 78 10.46 -7.52 -4.49
CA ARG A 78 9.99 -8.90 -4.70
C ARG A 78 8.52 -9.11 -4.41
N TYR A 79 7.91 -8.34 -3.48
CA TYR A 79 6.47 -8.37 -3.24
C TYR A 79 5.70 -7.76 -4.40
N ARG A 80 6.19 -6.65 -4.93
CA ARG A 80 5.63 -6.00 -6.12
C ARG A 80 5.78 -6.87 -7.36
N ASP A 81 6.90 -7.58 -7.50
CA ASP A 81 7.10 -8.55 -8.59
C ASP A 81 6.11 -9.71 -8.50
N GLN A 82 5.84 -10.24 -7.30
CA GLN A 82 4.81 -11.27 -7.09
C GLN A 82 3.42 -10.76 -7.52
N LEU A 83 3.06 -9.53 -7.19
CA LEU A 83 1.80 -8.92 -7.61
C LEU A 83 1.77 -8.70 -9.14
N ARG A 84 2.85 -8.19 -9.72
CA ARG A 84 2.98 -7.99 -11.17
C ARG A 84 2.97 -9.28 -11.98
N SER A 85 3.35 -10.40 -11.39
CA SER A 85 3.22 -11.71 -12.06
C SER A 85 1.76 -12.12 -12.30
N ARG A 86 0.82 -11.55 -11.54
CA ARG A 86 -0.63 -11.76 -11.71
C ARG A 86 -1.28 -10.69 -12.58
N ARG A 87 -0.73 -9.46 -12.54
CA ARG A 87 -1.24 -8.31 -13.28
C ARG A 87 -0.08 -7.40 -13.68
N THR A 88 0.28 -7.37 -14.95
CA THR A 88 1.49 -6.69 -15.44
C THR A 88 1.35 -5.18 -15.56
N ASP A 89 0.13 -4.66 -15.63
CA ASP A 89 -0.20 -3.24 -15.84
C ASP A 89 -0.48 -2.48 -14.53
N ILE A 90 0.03 -2.97 -13.39
CA ILE A 90 -0.13 -2.27 -12.11
C ILE A 90 0.64 -0.95 -12.14
N GLU A 91 -0.07 0.15 -11.87
CA GLU A 91 0.51 1.46 -11.58
C GLU A 91 0.61 1.67 -10.07
N PHE A 92 1.80 2.03 -9.57
CA PHE A 92 2.05 2.23 -8.14
C PHE A 92 1.99 3.71 -7.76
N LEU A 93 1.16 4.05 -6.79
CA LEU A 93 1.23 5.31 -6.06
C LEU A 93 1.94 5.04 -4.74
N HIS A 94 3.22 5.43 -4.65
CA HIS A 94 4.00 5.26 -3.44
C HIS A 94 3.83 6.50 -2.54
N LEU A 95 3.17 6.33 -1.42
CA LEU A 95 3.01 7.37 -0.40
C LEU A 95 4.26 7.43 0.48
N THR A 96 5.04 8.50 0.32
CA THR A 96 6.28 8.73 1.08
C THR A 96 6.06 9.74 2.20
N GLY A 97 6.81 9.60 3.28
CA GLY A 97 6.80 10.55 4.40
C GLY A 97 7.86 10.18 5.42
N SER A 98 8.27 11.16 6.24
CA SER A 98 9.25 10.89 7.30
C SER A 98 8.65 9.98 8.38
N PRO A 99 9.50 9.21 9.11
CA PRO A 99 9.05 8.41 10.24
C PRO A 99 8.29 9.24 11.30
N GLU A 100 8.70 10.49 11.53
CA GLU A 100 8.08 11.40 12.50
C GLU A 100 6.66 11.77 12.06
N LEU A 101 6.46 12.12 10.78
CA LEU A 101 5.16 12.49 10.22
C LEU A 101 4.21 11.30 10.24
N VAL A 102 4.67 10.14 9.81
CA VAL A 102 3.87 8.91 9.77
C VAL A 102 3.53 8.44 11.18
N GLY A 103 4.50 8.48 12.10
CA GLY A 103 4.33 8.12 13.53
C GLY A 103 3.30 9.00 14.24
N SER A 104 3.34 10.33 13.99
CA SER A 104 2.36 11.26 14.58
C SER A 104 0.93 10.99 14.09
N ARG A 105 0.76 10.64 12.82
CA ARG A 105 -0.55 10.28 12.25
C ARG A 105 -1.09 8.97 12.82
N GLN A 106 -0.20 8.02 13.10
CA GLN A 106 -0.59 6.73 13.67
C GLN A 106 -0.97 6.85 15.14
N ALA A 107 -0.26 7.66 15.92
CA ALA A 107 -0.59 7.92 17.33
C ALA A 107 -1.98 8.57 17.51
N GLY A 108 -2.48 9.32 16.53
CA GLY A 108 -3.80 9.93 16.51
C GLY A 108 -4.96 9.01 16.12
N ARG A 109 -4.69 7.76 15.72
CA ARG A 109 -5.72 6.80 15.29
C ARG A 109 -6.10 5.87 16.44
N SER A 110 -7.32 6.00 16.93
CA SER A 110 -7.93 4.99 17.81
C SER A 110 -8.22 3.70 17.03
N GLY A 111 -7.75 2.55 17.52
CA GLY A 111 -8.13 1.24 17.01
C GLY A 111 -7.15 0.58 16.01
N HIS A 112 -5.96 1.11 15.77
CA HIS A 112 -4.94 0.44 14.96
C HIS A 112 -3.96 -0.35 15.84
N PHE A 113 -3.90 -1.67 15.60
CA PHE A 113 -3.12 -2.65 16.37
C PHE A 113 -1.62 -2.69 16.06
N MET A 114 -1.05 -1.69 15.40
CA MET A 114 0.37 -1.75 15.04
C MET A 114 1.22 -0.95 16.03
N PRO A 115 2.05 -1.62 16.85
CA PRO A 115 2.99 -0.95 17.74
C PRO A 115 3.98 -0.07 16.96
N PRO A 116 4.50 1.03 17.55
CA PRO A 116 5.49 1.90 16.91
C PRO A 116 6.74 1.15 16.40
N SER A 117 7.16 0.09 17.08
CA SER A 117 8.28 -0.76 16.66
C SER A 117 8.05 -1.45 15.31
N LEU A 118 6.80 -1.83 15.01
CA LEU A 118 6.45 -2.43 13.71
C LEU A 118 6.44 -1.40 12.59
N VAL A 119 6.12 -0.14 12.88
CA VAL A 119 6.22 0.95 11.89
C VAL A 119 7.66 1.15 11.48
N MET A 120 8.59 1.20 12.43
CA MET A 120 10.04 1.34 12.13
C MET A 120 10.53 0.16 11.31
N SER A 121 10.15 -1.08 11.65
CA SER A 121 10.53 -2.25 10.86
C SER A 121 10.00 -2.21 9.42
N GLN A 122 8.89 -1.52 9.17
CA GLN A 122 8.38 -1.31 7.82
C GLN A 122 9.23 -0.28 7.05
N PHE A 123 9.70 0.79 7.71
CA PHE A 123 10.65 1.72 7.10
C PHE A 123 11.96 1.03 6.74
N ASP A 124 12.48 0.16 7.61
CA ASP A 124 13.70 -0.62 7.37
C ASP A 124 13.52 -1.61 6.20
N ALA A 125 12.31 -2.14 6.01
CA ALA A 125 12.00 -3.07 4.94
C ALA A 125 11.61 -2.40 3.62
N LEU A 126 11.32 -1.09 3.63
CA LEU A 126 10.83 -0.36 2.47
C LEU A 126 11.93 -0.20 1.41
N GLU A 127 11.66 -0.73 0.24
CA GLU A 127 12.44 -0.49 -0.98
C GLU A 127 11.67 0.49 -1.86
N PRO A 128 12.23 1.67 -2.20
CA PRO A 128 11.62 2.62 -3.13
C PRO A 128 11.27 1.96 -4.47
N LEU A 129 10.40 2.61 -5.26
CA LEU A 129 10.14 2.16 -6.63
C LEU A 129 11.41 2.30 -7.46
N ASP A 130 11.75 1.24 -8.17
CA ASP A 130 12.84 1.25 -9.14
C ASP A 130 12.40 1.96 -10.45
N PRO A 131 13.35 2.46 -11.26
CA PRO A 131 13.03 3.19 -12.49
C PRO A 131 12.25 2.38 -13.54
N ASP A 132 12.30 1.05 -13.48
CA ASP A 132 11.55 0.14 -14.35
C ASP A 132 10.16 -0.22 -13.81
N GLU A 133 9.82 0.24 -12.62
CA GLU A 133 8.49 0.06 -12.05
C GLU A 133 7.58 1.21 -12.45
N ARG A 134 6.38 0.86 -12.94
CA ARG A 134 5.37 1.84 -13.33
C ARG A 134 4.77 2.46 -12.07
N GLY A 135 4.89 3.77 -11.93
CA GLY A 135 4.37 4.46 -10.75
C GLY A 135 5.08 5.77 -10.45
N MET A 136 4.66 6.40 -9.38
CA MET A 136 5.31 7.59 -8.84
C MET A 136 5.24 7.64 -7.32
N ALA A 137 6.20 8.34 -6.72
CA ALA A 137 6.20 8.65 -5.30
C ALA A 137 5.61 10.05 -5.05
N ILE A 138 4.73 10.16 -4.05
CA ILE A 138 4.14 11.43 -3.63
C ILE A 138 4.25 11.57 -2.11
N ASP A 139 4.72 12.73 -1.66
CA ASP A 139 4.84 13.05 -0.23
C ASP A 139 3.46 13.20 0.42
N VAL A 140 3.27 12.53 1.56
CA VAL A 140 2.02 12.54 2.32
C VAL A 140 1.77 13.84 3.09
N GLY A 141 2.71 14.77 3.13
CA GLY A 141 2.50 16.11 3.67
C GLY A 141 1.45 16.92 2.90
N ARG A 142 1.14 16.48 1.66
CA ARG A 142 0.09 17.09 0.82
C ARG A 142 -1.31 16.64 1.26
N SER A 143 -2.34 17.38 0.87
CA SER A 143 -3.73 16.97 1.09
C SER A 143 -4.07 15.72 0.26
N VAL A 144 -5.05 14.93 0.71
CA VAL A 144 -5.53 13.74 -0.02
C VAL A 144 -5.95 14.09 -1.44
N ASP A 145 -6.70 15.17 -1.61
CA ASP A 145 -7.18 15.62 -2.94
C ASP A 145 -6.00 15.99 -3.86
N ALA A 146 -4.99 16.69 -3.34
CA ALA A 146 -3.81 17.04 -4.12
C ALA A 146 -2.99 15.80 -4.53
N ILE A 147 -2.91 14.78 -3.68
CA ILE A 147 -2.26 13.49 -4.00
C ILE A 147 -3.04 12.79 -5.11
N VAL A 148 -4.35 12.68 -4.95
CA VAL A 148 -5.25 12.02 -5.92
C VAL A 148 -5.18 12.69 -7.29
N GLU A 149 -5.35 14.01 -7.37
CA GLU A 149 -5.32 14.73 -8.64
C GLU A 149 -3.93 14.64 -9.31
N THR A 150 -2.84 14.70 -8.55
CA THR A 150 -1.49 14.53 -9.10
C THR A 150 -1.33 13.14 -9.72
N PHE A 151 -1.84 12.10 -9.06
CA PHE A 151 -1.74 10.73 -9.58
C PHE A 151 -2.67 10.50 -10.78
N VAL A 152 -3.87 11.07 -10.79
CA VAL A 152 -4.78 11.01 -11.95
C VAL A 152 -4.13 11.65 -13.16
N GLN A 153 -3.54 12.85 -13.03
CA GLN A 153 -2.79 13.50 -14.11
C GLN A 153 -1.64 12.65 -14.62
N TYR A 154 -0.94 11.96 -13.73
CA TYR A 154 0.11 11.02 -14.11
C TYR A 154 -0.45 9.85 -14.94
N LEU A 155 -1.60 9.28 -14.56
CA LEU A 155 -2.24 8.21 -15.31
C LEU A 155 -2.70 8.66 -16.72
N ASP A 156 -3.22 9.88 -16.84
CA ASP A 156 -3.69 10.46 -18.11
C ASP A 156 -2.55 10.71 -19.11
N LEU A 157 -1.31 10.87 -18.62
CA LEU A 157 -0.12 11.06 -19.44
C LEU A 157 0.50 9.75 -19.92
N ARG A 158 -0.02 8.61 -19.47
CA ARG A 158 0.48 7.29 -19.88
C ARG A 158 -0.16 6.86 -21.21
N PRO A 159 0.65 6.32 -22.13
CA PRO A 159 0.15 5.78 -23.37
C PRO A 159 -0.65 4.50 -23.19
#